data_3930677eb9ab888c9051f99692c9f6f6
#
_entry.id   3930677eb9ab888c9051f99692c9f6f6
#
_cell.length_a   1.000
_cell.length_b   1.000
_cell.length_c   1.000
_cell.angle_alpha   90.00
_cell.angle_beta   90.00
_cell.angle_gamma   90.00
#
_symmetry.space_group_name_H-M   'P 1'
#
loop_
_entity.id
_entity.type
_entity.pdbx_description
1 polymer ?
#
loop_
_entity_poly.entity_id
_entity_poly.type
_entity_poly.pdbx_seq_one_letter_code
_entity_poly.pdbx_strand_id
1 'polypeptide(L)'
;MQPVDTQNTDVIEFDLNIHVARLLINEPFFASLSRRVDKRSTEAVPTAAVMVNPHTAQFEMLYNPKFFATLTDAQRRDIIKHELYHIIFEHLTGRKPDDMKKKLWNYATDLAINSHLNNLPEGCLMPGQEGTPFATYPKGMSAEWYFKKLQDDDFDPENQDGPGEQGEPGDGEGQGQGQGE
;
A
#
# COMPACT_ATOMS: atom_id res chain seq x y z
N MET A 1 -8.21 -52.39 5.61
CA MET A 1 -7.38 -51.57 4.73
C MET A 1 -8.05 -50.20 4.67
N GLN A 2 -7.60 -49.26 5.52
CA GLN A 2 -8.17 -47.92 5.59
C GLN A 2 -7.44 -47.04 4.58
N PRO A 3 -8.13 -46.11 3.88
CA PRO A 3 -7.47 -45.19 2.98
C PRO A 3 -6.62 -44.21 3.78
N VAL A 4 -5.37 -44.05 3.38
CA VAL A 4 -4.45 -43.05 3.88
C VAL A 4 -4.92 -41.72 3.36
N ASP A 5 -5.32 -40.86 4.28
CA ASP A 5 -5.71 -39.45 3.99
C ASP A 5 -4.42 -38.67 3.72
N THR A 6 -4.09 -38.58 2.44
CA THR A 6 -2.96 -37.77 1.95
C THR A 6 -3.51 -36.49 1.34
N GLN A 7 -3.70 -35.47 2.17
CA GLN A 7 -3.70 -34.07 1.68
C GLN A 7 -3.50 -33.10 2.84
N ASN A 8 -2.31 -33.09 3.44
CA ASN A 8 -1.81 -31.87 4.04
C ASN A 8 -0.68 -31.35 3.14
N THR A 9 -1.05 -30.74 2.02
CA THR A 9 -0.14 -29.86 1.30
C THR A 9 -0.09 -28.58 2.11
N ASP A 10 0.90 -28.45 2.99
CA ASP A 10 1.28 -27.20 3.59
C ASP A 10 1.57 -26.21 2.43
N VAL A 11 0.58 -25.41 2.10
CA VAL A 11 0.78 -24.28 1.19
C VAL A 11 1.72 -23.34 1.93
N ILE A 12 3.01 -23.37 1.55
CA ILE A 12 3.99 -22.44 2.11
C ILE A 12 3.51 -21.03 1.76
N GLU A 13 2.99 -20.36 2.76
CA GLU A 13 2.54 -18.99 2.62
C GLU A 13 3.73 -18.08 2.29
N PHE A 14 3.55 -17.12 1.35
CA PHE A 14 4.61 -16.21 0.97
C PHE A 14 5.04 -15.35 2.18
N ASP A 15 6.31 -15.45 2.56
CA ASP A 15 6.90 -14.62 3.63
C ASP A 15 7.80 -13.54 3.06
N LEU A 16 7.35 -12.29 3.14
CA LEU A 16 8.09 -11.14 2.65
C LEU A 16 9.42 -10.94 3.38
N ASN A 17 9.51 -11.27 4.67
CA ASN A 17 10.74 -11.11 5.44
C ASN A 17 11.90 -11.97 4.90
N ILE A 18 11.58 -13.15 4.36
CA ILE A 18 12.58 -14.02 3.73
C ILE A 18 13.09 -13.45 2.41
N HIS A 19 12.22 -12.76 1.67
CA HIS A 19 12.50 -12.34 0.30
C HIS A 19 12.98 -10.88 0.18
N VAL A 20 12.66 -10.02 1.17
CA VAL A 20 12.90 -8.57 1.06
C VAL A 20 14.35 -8.20 0.78
N ALA A 21 15.29 -8.90 1.41
CA ALA A 21 16.72 -8.62 1.20
C ALA A 21 17.14 -8.90 -0.26
N ARG A 22 16.67 -9.99 -0.84
CA ARG A 22 16.92 -10.36 -2.25
C ARG A 22 16.24 -9.37 -3.20
N LEU A 23 15.00 -9.00 -2.93
CA LEU A 23 14.24 -8.07 -3.77
C LEU A 23 14.88 -6.69 -3.83
N LEU A 24 15.51 -6.25 -2.74
CA LEU A 24 16.13 -4.93 -2.62
C LEU A 24 17.65 -4.94 -2.75
N ILE A 25 18.25 -6.02 -3.26
CA ILE A 25 19.73 -6.17 -3.30
C ILE A 25 20.43 -5.04 -4.07
N ASN A 26 19.81 -4.54 -5.13
CA ASN A 26 20.32 -3.44 -5.94
C ASN A 26 19.77 -2.07 -5.53
N GLU A 27 19.08 -1.99 -4.41
CA GLU A 27 18.38 -0.80 -3.91
C GLU A 27 18.83 -0.49 -2.45
N PRO A 28 20.11 -0.14 -2.23
CA PRO A 28 20.68 -0.10 -0.87
C PRO A 28 19.99 0.88 0.07
N PHE A 29 19.48 1.99 -0.46
CA PHE A 29 18.68 2.94 0.31
C PHE A 29 17.38 2.31 0.82
N PHE A 30 16.59 1.69 -0.06
CA PHE A 30 15.35 1.03 0.31
C PHE A 30 15.59 -0.20 1.20
N ALA A 31 16.67 -0.94 0.96
CA ALA A 31 17.07 -2.06 1.82
C ALA A 31 17.36 -1.58 3.25
N SER A 32 18.04 -0.46 3.40
CA SER A 32 18.32 0.12 4.72
C SER A 32 17.06 0.61 5.42
N LEU A 33 16.19 1.32 4.70
CA LEU A 33 14.91 1.81 5.24
C LEU A 33 14.00 0.65 5.64
N SER A 34 13.88 -0.36 4.77
CA SER A 34 13.04 -1.53 5.00
C SER A 34 13.37 -2.29 6.29
N ARG A 35 14.63 -2.28 6.75
CA ARG A 35 15.04 -2.90 8.02
C ARG A 35 14.44 -2.23 9.26
N ARG A 36 13.99 -0.98 9.12
CA ARG A 36 13.40 -0.18 10.19
C ARG A 36 11.86 -0.24 10.19
N VAL A 37 11.29 -0.99 9.28
CA VAL A 37 9.85 -1.15 9.12
C VAL A 37 9.50 -2.59 9.44
N ASP A 38 8.71 -2.82 10.47
CA ASP A 38 8.20 -4.14 10.79
C ASP A 38 7.23 -4.62 9.70
N LYS A 39 7.33 -5.90 9.31
CA LYS A 39 6.50 -6.48 8.25
C LYS A 39 5.65 -7.58 8.82
N ARG A 40 4.35 -7.46 8.65
CA ARG A 40 3.36 -8.42 9.15
C ARG A 40 2.43 -8.88 8.04
N SER A 41 2.33 -10.20 7.86
CA SER A 41 1.37 -10.79 6.95
C SER A 41 -0.06 -10.67 7.51
N THR A 42 -1.01 -10.35 6.65
CA THR A 42 -2.43 -10.33 6.98
C THR A 42 -3.28 -10.34 5.72
N GLU A 43 -4.43 -10.98 5.78
CA GLU A 43 -5.45 -10.92 4.72
C GLU A 43 -6.43 -9.74 4.92
N ALA A 44 -6.28 -8.95 6.00
CA ALA A 44 -7.12 -7.79 6.27
C ALA A 44 -6.89 -6.63 5.28
N VAL A 45 -5.74 -6.61 4.60
CA VAL A 45 -5.46 -5.68 3.51
C VAL A 45 -5.47 -6.43 2.17
N PRO A 46 -5.98 -5.84 1.09
CA PRO A 46 -6.02 -6.52 -0.22
C PRO A 46 -4.62 -6.69 -0.83
N THR A 47 -3.72 -5.77 -0.60
CA THR A 47 -2.37 -5.69 -1.20
C THR A 47 -1.28 -5.51 -0.16
N ALA A 48 -0.87 -4.29 0.09
CA ALA A 48 0.03 -3.87 1.15
C ALA A 48 -0.40 -2.49 1.66
N ALA A 49 0.05 -2.13 2.87
CA ALA A 49 -0.14 -0.81 3.43
C ALA A 49 0.93 -0.53 4.48
N VAL A 50 1.39 0.72 4.58
CA VAL A 50 2.22 1.16 5.70
C VAL A 50 1.42 2.02 6.65
N MET A 51 1.72 1.88 7.93
CA MET A 51 1.09 2.64 8.99
C MET A 51 2.08 2.98 10.10
N VAL A 52 1.72 3.92 10.96
CA VAL A 52 2.38 4.12 12.24
C VAL A 52 1.64 3.28 13.28
N ASN A 53 2.31 2.33 13.90
CA ASN A 53 1.73 1.54 14.97
C ASN A 53 1.41 2.45 16.16
N PRO A 54 0.15 2.56 16.61
CA PRO A 54 -0.26 3.53 17.64
C PRO A 54 0.32 3.22 19.01
N HIS A 55 0.76 1.98 19.27
CA HIS A 55 1.30 1.57 20.57
C HIS A 55 2.81 1.75 20.65
N THR A 56 3.52 1.57 19.55
CA THR A 56 5.00 1.61 19.52
C THR A 56 5.55 2.86 18.85
N ALA A 57 4.73 3.60 18.12
CA ALA A 57 5.12 4.71 17.25
C ALA A 57 6.16 4.31 16.17
N GLN A 58 6.28 3.01 15.86
CA GLN A 58 7.13 2.50 14.81
C GLN A 58 6.33 2.33 13.51
N PHE A 59 7.03 2.41 12.37
CA PHE A 59 6.41 2.08 11.10
C PHE A 59 6.23 0.57 10.96
N GLU A 60 5.05 0.18 10.51
CA GLU A 60 4.67 -1.19 10.23
C GLU A 60 4.14 -1.29 8.79
N MET A 61 4.57 -2.32 8.06
CA MET A 61 4.06 -2.67 6.74
C MET A 61 3.20 -3.93 6.87
N LEU A 62 1.92 -3.78 6.61
CA LEU A 62 1.00 -4.90 6.44
C LEU A 62 1.07 -5.37 4.99
N TYR A 63 1.04 -6.68 4.75
CA TYR A 63 1.01 -7.21 3.39
C TYR A 63 0.15 -8.47 3.29
N ASN A 64 -0.55 -8.59 2.16
CA ASN A 64 -1.32 -9.78 1.86
C ASN A 64 -0.42 -10.83 1.18
N PRO A 65 -0.13 -11.97 1.83
CA PRO A 65 0.76 -12.97 1.27
C PRO A 65 0.21 -13.61 0.00
N LYS A 66 -1.12 -13.75 -0.13
CA LYS A 66 -1.76 -14.28 -1.33
C LYS A 66 -1.55 -13.35 -2.53
N PHE A 67 -1.71 -12.04 -2.33
CA PHE A 67 -1.41 -11.05 -3.36
C PHE A 67 0.06 -11.10 -3.77
N PHE A 68 0.98 -11.07 -2.80
CA PHE A 68 2.41 -11.12 -3.10
C PHE A 68 2.84 -12.41 -3.81
N ALA A 69 2.18 -13.53 -3.54
CA ALA A 69 2.45 -14.79 -4.23
C ALA A 69 2.17 -14.73 -5.74
N THR A 70 1.20 -13.92 -6.17
CA THR A 70 0.85 -13.76 -7.60
C THR A 70 1.82 -12.88 -8.39
N LEU A 71 2.64 -12.07 -7.71
CA LEU A 71 3.48 -11.06 -8.32
C LEU A 71 4.82 -11.63 -8.80
N THR A 72 5.38 -11.04 -9.85
CA THR A 72 6.78 -11.20 -10.23
C THR A 72 7.70 -10.50 -9.22
N ASP A 73 8.99 -10.86 -9.19
CA ASP A 73 9.96 -10.21 -8.31
C ASP A 73 10.11 -8.71 -8.58
N ALA A 74 9.98 -8.28 -9.84
CA ALA A 74 10.02 -6.87 -10.21
C ALA A 74 8.80 -6.11 -9.62
N GLN A 75 7.62 -6.71 -9.72
CA GLN A 75 6.40 -6.15 -9.14
C GLN A 75 6.47 -6.11 -7.61
N ARG A 76 6.91 -7.21 -6.96
CA ARG A 76 7.11 -7.26 -5.50
C ARG A 76 8.02 -6.15 -5.02
N ARG A 77 9.15 -5.95 -5.71
CA ARG A 77 10.10 -4.88 -5.40
C ARG A 77 9.44 -3.51 -5.49
N ASP A 78 8.72 -3.25 -6.57
CA ASP A 78 8.11 -1.94 -6.79
C ASP A 78 6.94 -1.68 -5.82
N ILE A 79 6.16 -2.70 -5.42
CA ILE A 79 5.17 -2.57 -4.34
C ILE A 79 5.85 -2.26 -2.99
N ILE A 80 6.95 -2.93 -2.64
CA ILE A 80 7.69 -2.61 -1.42
C ILE A 80 8.20 -1.15 -1.47
N LYS A 81 8.75 -0.73 -2.61
CA LYS A 81 9.22 0.66 -2.78
C LYS A 81 8.08 1.65 -2.69
N HIS A 82 6.89 1.32 -3.21
CA HIS A 82 5.69 2.15 -3.10
C HIS A 82 5.37 2.43 -1.62
N GLU A 83 5.28 1.39 -0.81
CA GLU A 83 5.00 1.54 0.62
C GLU A 83 6.08 2.36 1.35
N LEU A 84 7.34 2.12 1.01
CA LEU A 84 8.45 2.89 1.59
C LEU A 84 8.46 4.36 1.16
N TYR A 85 7.97 4.68 -0.04
CA TYR A 85 7.81 6.06 -0.49
C TYR A 85 6.78 6.83 0.32
N HIS A 86 5.69 6.19 0.81
CA HIS A 86 4.76 6.85 1.72
C HIS A 86 5.46 7.33 3.00
N ILE A 87 6.44 6.58 3.49
CA ILE A 87 7.26 6.97 4.65
C ILE A 87 8.20 8.11 4.27
N ILE A 88 8.93 7.99 3.14
CA ILE A 88 9.93 8.97 2.67
C ILE A 88 9.29 10.33 2.42
N PHE A 89 8.10 10.35 1.84
CA PHE A 89 7.38 11.57 1.49
C PHE A 89 6.49 12.09 2.63
N GLU A 90 6.56 11.46 3.81
CA GLU A 90 5.79 11.85 5.00
C GLU A 90 4.27 11.87 4.80
N HIS A 91 3.75 11.04 3.88
CA HIS A 91 2.33 10.99 3.56
C HIS A 91 1.47 10.53 4.76
N LEU A 92 2.06 9.77 5.70
CA LEU A 92 1.40 9.24 6.88
C LEU A 92 1.45 10.20 8.08
N THR A 93 2.34 11.20 8.06
CA THR A 93 2.67 12.01 9.23
C THR A 93 2.53 13.51 8.97
N GLY A 94 3.58 14.13 8.43
CA GLY A 94 3.71 15.58 8.37
C GLY A 94 2.92 16.27 7.25
N ARG A 95 2.58 15.54 6.18
CA ARG A 95 1.99 16.13 4.96
C ARG A 95 0.51 15.80 4.75
N LYS A 96 -0.11 15.14 5.70
CA LYS A 96 -1.52 14.74 5.60
C LYS A 96 -2.42 15.98 5.74
N PRO A 97 -3.37 16.23 4.81
CA PRO A 97 -4.32 17.31 4.96
C PRO A 97 -5.33 17.02 6.08
N ASP A 98 -5.88 18.09 6.67
CA ASP A 98 -6.91 17.97 7.71
C ASP A 98 -8.17 17.26 7.19
N ASP A 99 -8.52 16.28 7.85
CA ASP A 99 -9.68 15.44 8.07
C ASP A 99 -10.67 15.01 7.01
N MET A 100 -11.13 15.73 6.06
CA MET A 100 -12.35 15.27 5.36
C MET A 100 -12.13 14.59 4.02
N LYS A 101 -10.89 14.47 3.57
CA LYS A 101 -10.58 13.97 2.23
C LYS A 101 -9.48 12.92 2.22
N LYS A 102 -9.45 12.04 3.22
CA LYS A 102 -8.43 10.99 3.35
C LYS A 102 -8.32 10.14 2.07
N LYS A 103 -9.46 9.66 1.55
CA LYS A 103 -9.45 8.86 0.30
C LYS A 103 -8.88 9.65 -0.87
N LEU A 104 -9.27 10.91 -1.03
CA LEU A 104 -8.75 11.74 -2.10
C LEU A 104 -7.24 11.97 -1.97
N TRP A 105 -6.75 12.11 -0.73
CA TRP A 105 -5.32 12.22 -0.44
C TRP A 105 -4.59 10.93 -0.80
N ASN A 106 -5.15 9.76 -0.51
CA ASN A 106 -4.57 8.47 -0.89
C ASN A 106 -4.42 8.36 -2.41
N TYR A 107 -5.46 8.69 -3.18
CA TYR A 107 -5.34 8.77 -4.64
C TYR A 107 -4.20 9.69 -5.09
N ALA A 108 -4.09 10.87 -4.49
CA ALA A 108 -3.07 11.85 -4.84
C ALA A 108 -1.64 11.37 -4.52
N THR A 109 -1.45 10.73 -3.37
CA THR A 109 -0.16 10.17 -2.95
C THR A 109 0.26 9.00 -3.83
N ASP A 110 -0.69 8.12 -4.18
CA ASP A 110 -0.44 6.98 -5.06
C ASP A 110 -0.06 7.43 -6.48
N LEU A 111 -0.77 8.41 -7.05
CA LEU A 111 -0.40 8.99 -8.35
C LEU A 111 1.01 9.57 -8.32
N ALA A 112 1.38 10.27 -7.23
CA ALA A 112 2.71 10.82 -7.07
C ALA A 112 3.78 9.73 -7.02
N ILE A 113 3.60 8.73 -6.16
CA ILE A 113 4.55 7.62 -5.97
C ILE A 113 4.66 6.78 -7.24
N ASN A 114 3.52 6.39 -7.82
CA ASN A 114 3.47 5.49 -8.98
C ASN A 114 4.15 6.09 -10.21
N SER A 115 4.24 7.43 -10.29
CA SER A 115 5.03 8.12 -11.32
C SER A 115 6.51 7.72 -11.35
N HIS A 116 7.05 7.19 -10.25
CA HIS A 116 8.45 6.81 -10.08
C HIS A 116 8.71 5.30 -10.21
N LEU A 117 7.65 4.51 -10.42
CA LEU A 117 7.71 3.05 -10.46
C LEU A 117 7.39 2.53 -11.87
N ASN A 118 8.09 1.47 -12.29
CA ASN A 118 7.99 0.98 -13.67
C ASN A 118 7.39 -0.43 -13.79
N ASN A 119 7.31 -1.17 -12.69
CA ASN A 119 6.87 -2.56 -12.68
C ASN A 119 5.68 -2.77 -11.73
N LEU A 120 4.77 -1.83 -11.69
CA LEU A 120 3.54 -2.00 -10.93
C LEU A 120 2.63 -3.03 -11.61
N PRO A 121 1.88 -3.84 -10.85
CA PRO A 121 0.86 -4.72 -11.42
C PRO A 121 -0.24 -3.93 -12.12
N GLU A 122 -0.97 -4.61 -13.01
CA GLU A 122 -2.15 -4.02 -13.65
C GLU A 122 -3.16 -3.56 -12.61
N GLY A 123 -3.84 -2.45 -12.91
CA GLY A 123 -4.83 -1.86 -12.04
C GLY A 123 -4.29 -0.82 -11.04
N CYS A 124 -2.98 -0.67 -10.90
CA CYS A 124 -2.43 0.43 -10.12
C CYS A 124 -2.74 1.79 -10.78
N LEU A 125 -3.01 2.79 -9.96
CA LEU A 125 -3.27 4.15 -10.42
C LEU A 125 -2.02 4.74 -11.08
N MET A 126 -2.17 5.25 -12.30
CA MET A 126 -1.05 5.88 -13.01
C MET A 126 -1.48 7.20 -13.65
N PRO A 127 -0.72 8.30 -13.46
CA PRO A 127 -0.98 9.51 -14.22
C PRO A 127 -0.63 9.28 -15.71
N GLY A 128 -1.44 9.84 -16.59
CA GLY A 128 -1.32 9.66 -18.04
C GLY A 128 -1.85 8.33 -18.58
N GLN A 129 -2.58 7.56 -17.76
CA GLN A 129 -3.15 6.27 -18.18
C GLN A 129 -4.45 6.49 -18.95
N GLU A 130 -4.45 6.08 -20.22
CA GLU A 130 -5.62 6.17 -21.09
C GLU A 130 -6.81 5.37 -20.53
N GLY A 131 -8.02 5.91 -20.70
CA GLY A 131 -9.25 5.26 -20.22
C GLY A 131 -9.51 5.46 -18.72
N THR A 132 -8.68 6.22 -18.01
CA THR A 132 -8.87 6.58 -16.61
C THR A 132 -9.12 8.09 -16.44
N PRO A 133 -9.67 8.54 -15.31
CA PRO A 133 -9.78 9.97 -14.99
C PRO A 133 -8.44 10.70 -15.01
N PHE A 134 -7.32 9.98 -14.93
CA PHE A 134 -5.97 10.51 -14.82
C PHE A 134 -5.24 10.60 -16.16
N ALA A 135 -5.91 10.33 -17.29
CA ALA A 135 -5.30 10.28 -18.62
C ALA A 135 -4.56 11.57 -19.02
N THR A 136 -5.03 12.71 -18.55
CA THR A 136 -4.41 14.03 -18.82
C THR A 136 -3.42 14.49 -17.77
N TYR A 137 -3.24 13.71 -16.70
CA TYR A 137 -2.35 14.10 -15.61
C TYR A 137 -0.89 13.87 -15.98
N PRO A 138 -0.01 14.87 -15.84
CA PRO A 138 1.41 14.70 -16.07
C PRO A 138 2.03 13.81 -14.99
N LYS A 139 3.07 13.04 -15.35
CA LYS A 139 3.87 12.28 -14.39
C LYS A 139 4.82 13.18 -13.60
N GLY A 140 5.24 12.74 -12.42
CA GLY A 140 6.29 13.37 -11.62
C GLY A 140 5.85 14.62 -10.84
N MET A 141 4.55 14.81 -10.68
CA MET A 141 4.03 15.90 -9.84
C MET A 141 3.98 15.48 -8.37
N SER A 142 3.93 16.46 -7.46
CA SER A 142 3.80 16.18 -6.03
C SER A 142 2.39 15.71 -5.65
N ALA A 143 2.26 15.07 -4.49
CA ALA A 143 0.97 14.65 -3.96
C ALA A 143 0.00 15.83 -3.82
N GLU A 144 0.47 17.01 -3.37
CA GLU A 144 -0.35 18.20 -3.24
C GLU A 144 -0.85 18.72 -4.60
N TRP A 145 -0.02 18.58 -5.64
CA TRP A 145 -0.44 18.94 -7.00
C TRP A 145 -1.59 18.05 -7.47
N TYR A 146 -1.42 16.70 -7.32
CA TYR A 146 -2.48 15.77 -7.69
C TYR A 146 -3.72 15.96 -6.83
N PHE A 147 -3.56 16.20 -5.53
CA PHE A 147 -4.68 16.45 -4.62
C PHE A 147 -5.50 17.66 -5.05
N LYS A 148 -4.82 18.77 -5.35
CA LYS A 148 -5.49 19.97 -5.87
C LYS A 148 -6.17 19.68 -7.21
N LYS A 149 -5.49 18.99 -8.12
CA LYS A 149 -6.03 18.66 -9.44
C LYS A 149 -7.26 17.79 -9.36
N LEU A 150 -7.26 16.77 -8.48
CA LEU A 150 -8.42 15.92 -8.21
C LEU A 150 -9.61 16.72 -7.67
N GLN A 151 -9.34 17.72 -6.82
CA GLN A 151 -10.39 18.64 -6.34
C GLN A 151 -10.94 19.54 -7.44
N ASP A 152 -10.05 20.11 -8.26
CA ASP A 152 -10.42 21.01 -9.37
C ASP A 152 -11.23 20.27 -10.46
N ASP A 153 -11.03 18.95 -10.60
CA ASP A 153 -11.75 18.07 -11.54
C ASP A 153 -13.00 17.41 -10.92
N ASP A 154 -13.38 17.80 -9.70
CA ASP A 154 -14.52 17.22 -8.95
C ASP A 154 -14.49 15.68 -8.87
N PHE A 155 -13.27 15.11 -8.77
CA PHE A 155 -13.09 13.67 -8.68
C PHE A 155 -13.70 13.12 -7.38
N ASP A 156 -14.60 12.14 -7.52
CA ASP A 156 -15.24 11.46 -6.41
C ASP A 156 -14.65 10.07 -6.21
N PRO A 157 -13.82 9.85 -5.18
CA PRO A 157 -13.22 8.55 -4.92
C PRO A 157 -14.22 7.48 -4.47
N GLU A 158 -15.44 7.84 -4.03
CA GLU A 158 -16.47 6.89 -3.61
C GLU A 158 -17.19 6.25 -4.82
N ASN A 159 -17.17 6.89 -5.98
CA ASN A 159 -17.82 6.43 -7.20
C ASN A 159 -16.87 5.71 -8.17
N GLN A 160 -15.70 5.28 -7.72
CA GLN A 160 -14.74 4.57 -8.55
C GLN A 160 -14.80 3.07 -8.31
N ASP A 161 -15.31 2.32 -9.30
CA ASP A 161 -15.20 0.85 -9.37
C ASP A 161 -13.79 0.45 -9.82
N GLY A 162 -12.78 0.68 -9.00
CA GLY A 162 -11.41 0.39 -9.39
C GLY A 162 -10.56 -0.10 -8.22
N PRO A 163 -9.44 -0.79 -8.51
CA PRO A 163 -8.51 -1.31 -7.50
C PRO A 163 -7.68 -0.20 -6.84
N GLY A 164 -8.29 0.94 -6.55
CA GLY A 164 -7.65 2.12 -6.01
C GLY A 164 -7.45 2.13 -4.49
N GLU A 165 -7.90 1.11 -3.79
CA GLU A 165 -7.59 0.97 -2.37
C GLU A 165 -6.42 0.01 -2.19
N GLN A 166 -5.20 0.54 -2.25
CA GLN A 166 -4.11 -0.04 -1.48
C GLN A 166 -4.47 0.29 -0.02
N GLY A 167 -4.98 -0.76 0.69
CA GLY A 167 -5.76 -0.59 1.89
C GLY A 167 -5.02 0.11 3.03
N GLU A 168 -5.44 1.31 3.38
CA GLU A 168 -5.22 1.75 4.76
C GLU A 168 -6.01 0.82 5.69
N PRO A 169 -5.39 0.29 6.75
CA PRO A 169 -6.13 -0.36 7.81
C PRO A 169 -7.05 0.69 8.41
N GLY A 170 -8.36 0.46 8.32
CA GLY A 170 -9.36 1.36 8.87
C GLY A 170 -9.03 1.71 10.31
N ASP A 171 -9.12 2.98 10.66
CA ASP A 171 -9.04 3.47 12.04
C ASP A 171 -10.12 2.72 12.85
N GLY A 172 -9.72 1.61 13.48
CA GLY A 172 -10.57 0.87 14.40
C GLY A 172 -10.83 1.74 15.63
N GLU A 173 -11.87 2.57 15.58
CA GLU A 173 -12.41 3.18 16.78
C GLU A 173 -12.94 2.06 17.69
N GLY A 174 -12.08 1.64 18.60
CA GLY A 174 -12.48 0.81 19.72
C GLY A 174 -13.43 1.58 20.62
N GLN A 175 -14.73 1.44 20.41
CA GLN A 175 -15.73 1.84 21.40
C GLN A 175 -15.60 0.89 22.60
N GLY A 176 -14.78 1.29 23.56
CA GLY A 176 -14.76 0.73 24.89
C GLY A 176 -16.00 1.20 25.66
N GLN A 177 -17.10 0.45 25.59
CA GLN A 177 -18.17 0.60 26.56
C GLN A 177 -17.71 0.01 27.90
N GLY A 178 -17.19 0.85 28.77
CA GLY A 178 -17.08 0.56 30.20
C GLY A 178 -18.46 0.66 30.83
N GLN A 179 -19.07 -0.47 31.15
CA GLN A 179 -20.13 -0.49 32.19
C GLN A 179 -19.44 -0.77 33.50
N GLY A 180 -19.51 0.22 34.40
CA GLY A 180 -19.19 0.04 35.78
C GLY A 180 -20.41 -0.45 36.56
N GLU A 181 -20.18 -1.35 37.48
CA GLU A 181 -20.85 -1.46 38.80
C GLU A 181 -19.77 -1.75 39.84
#